data_c7496e6efdf1e015ffb95df0cfc63fcd
#
_entry.id   c7496e6efdf1e015ffb95df0cfc63fcd
#
_cell.length_a   1.000
_cell.length_b   1.000
_cell.length_c   1.000
_cell.angle_alpha   90.00
_cell.angle_beta   90.00
_cell.angle_gamma   90.00
#
_symmetry.space_group_name_H-M   'P 1'
#
loop_
_entity.id
_entity.type
_entity.pdbx_description
1 polymer ?
#
loop_
_entity_poly.entity_id
_entity_poly.type
_entity_poly.pdbx_seq_one_letter_code
_entity_poly.pdbx_strand_id
1 'polypeptide(L)'
;MAYFGFTDKLVKGEKIRIFNYGNCKRDFTYIDDIVEGVVRVMQHAPERITGEDGLPLPPYKVYNIGNSQPENLLDFVDILQQELVRAGILPANYAFEAHKELVPMQQGDVPVTYADTTPLEHDFGFKPSTFLRNGLRVFAEWYAKFHGKE
;
A
#
# COMPACT_ATOMS: atom_id res chain seq x y z
N MET A 1 2.05 -9.63 -0.72
CA MET A 1 1.75 -8.30 -0.14
C MET A 1 1.69 -8.43 1.37
N ALA A 2 2.20 -7.44 2.10
CA ALA A 2 2.38 -7.55 3.56
C ALA A 2 1.07 -7.79 4.32
N TYR A 3 0.01 -7.02 4.05
CA TYR A 3 -1.28 -7.17 4.73
C TYR A 3 -1.87 -8.57 4.60
N PHE A 4 -1.80 -9.20 3.42
CA PHE A 4 -2.31 -10.54 3.21
C PHE A 4 -1.44 -11.58 3.94
N GLY A 5 -0.11 -11.53 3.77
CA GLY A 5 0.80 -12.47 4.41
C GLY A 5 0.81 -12.37 5.94
N PHE A 6 0.63 -11.17 6.49
CA PHE A 6 0.50 -10.98 7.93
C PHE A 6 -0.84 -11.53 8.44
N THR A 7 -1.93 -11.25 7.75
CA THR A 7 -3.25 -11.79 8.11
C THR A 7 -3.25 -13.31 8.11
N ASP A 8 -2.71 -13.94 7.06
CA ASP A 8 -2.65 -15.40 6.93
C ASP A 8 -1.86 -16.05 8.08
N LYS A 9 -0.72 -15.45 8.46
CA LYS A 9 0.07 -15.89 9.61
C LYS A 9 -0.66 -15.72 10.94
N LEU A 10 -1.25 -14.54 11.18
CA LEU A 10 -1.96 -14.26 12.42
C LEU A 10 -3.17 -15.20 12.60
N VAL A 11 -3.91 -15.50 11.53
CA VAL A 11 -5.03 -16.45 11.55
C VAL A 11 -4.57 -17.87 11.90
N LYS A 12 -3.35 -18.25 11.49
CA LYS A 12 -2.72 -19.54 11.82
C LYS A 12 -2.07 -19.57 13.20
N GLY A 13 -2.04 -18.45 13.94
CA GLY A 13 -1.33 -18.33 15.20
C GLY A 13 0.20 -18.28 15.04
N GLU A 14 0.69 -17.96 13.85
CA GLU A 14 2.10 -17.84 13.55
C GLU A 14 2.62 -16.43 13.84
N LYS A 15 3.93 -16.29 14.03
CA LYS A 15 4.58 -14.99 14.20
C LYS A 15 4.76 -14.26 12.88
N ILE A 16 4.46 -12.97 12.88
CA ILE A 16 4.83 -12.05 11.80
C ILE A 16 6.21 -11.44 12.07
N ARG A 17 7.06 -11.43 11.06
CA ARG A 17 8.41 -10.83 11.16
C ARG A 17 8.34 -9.38 10.68
N ILE A 18 8.73 -8.48 11.57
CA ILE A 18 8.74 -7.03 11.34
C ILE A 18 10.20 -6.59 11.21
N PHE A 19 10.61 -6.32 9.97
CA PHE A 19 11.99 -5.98 9.63
C PHE A 19 12.38 -4.58 10.14
N ASN A 20 13.69 -4.37 10.27
CA ASN A 20 14.30 -3.16 10.81
C ASN A 20 13.70 -2.75 12.17
N TYR A 21 13.32 -3.74 12.99
CA TYR A 21 12.66 -3.51 14.28
C TYR A 21 11.42 -2.60 14.19
N GLY A 22 10.78 -2.57 13.01
CA GLY A 22 9.65 -1.67 12.72
C GLY A 22 10.03 -0.25 12.30
N ASN A 23 11.31 0.10 12.28
CA ASN A 23 11.78 1.44 11.90
C ASN A 23 11.84 1.60 10.37
N CYS A 24 10.70 1.37 9.72
CA CYS A 24 10.52 1.53 8.27
C CYS A 24 9.25 2.32 8.00
N LYS A 25 9.27 3.09 6.92
CA LYS A 25 8.08 3.77 6.39
C LYS A 25 7.78 3.29 4.98
N ARG A 26 6.52 3.10 4.68
CA ARG A 26 6.04 2.68 3.36
C ARG A 26 4.89 3.55 2.91
N ASP A 27 4.92 3.93 1.65
CA ASP A 27 3.81 4.60 0.99
C ASP A 27 2.80 3.54 0.56
N PHE A 28 1.75 3.36 1.37
CA PHE A 28 0.67 2.43 1.07
C PHE A 28 -0.37 3.13 0.20
N THR A 29 -0.69 2.53 -0.93
CA THR A 29 -1.68 3.06 -1.85
C THR A 29 -2.83 2.07 -1.99
N TYR A 30 -4.05 2.55 -1.86
CA TYR A 30 -5.24 1.74 -2.00
C TYR A 30 -5.52 1.42 -3.47
N ILE A 31 -6.05 0.21 -3.74
CA ILE A 31 -6.22 -0.28 -5.12
C ILE A 31 -7.14 0.60 -5.96
N ASP A 32 -8.23 1.13 -5.40
CA ASP A 32 -9.16 1.97 -6.15
C ASP A 32 -8.51 3.29 -6.56
N ASP A 33 -7.63 3.86 -5.72
CA ASP A 33 -6.85 5.03 -6.09
C ASP A 33 -5.88 4.73 -7.24
N ILE A 34 -5.28 3.52 -7.25
CA ILE A 34 -4.44 3.08 -8.39
C ILE A 34 -5.27 2.96 -9.66
N VAL A 35 -6.43 2.30 -9.58
CA VAL A 35 -7.33 2.10 -10.73
C VAL A 35 -7.80 3.44 -11.28
N GLU A 36 -8.22 4.36 -10.42
CA GLU A 36 -8.64 5.70 -10.83
C GLU A 36 -7.51 6.45 -11.55
N GLY A 37 -6.30 6.44 -10.98
CA GLY A 37 -5.13 7.04 -11.62
C GLY A 37 -4.84 6.45 -12.99
N VAL A 38 -4.88 5.12 -13.12
CA VAL A 38 -4.69 4.42 -14.41
C VAL A 38 -5.76 4.82 -15.43
N VAL A 39 -7.04 4.85 -15.03
CA VAL A 39 -8.14 5.22 -15.92
C VAL A 39 -7.97 6.64 -16.43
N ARG A 40 -7.57 7.59 -15.60
CA ARG A 40 -7.31 8.98 -16.01
C ARG A 40 -6.17 9.07 -17.01
N VAL A 41 -5.07 8.39 -16.73
CA VAL A 41 -3.90 8.40 -17.63
C VAL A 41 -4.23 7.75 -18.98
N MET A 42 -5.00 6.65 -19.01
CA MET A 42 -5.38 5.96 -20.24
C MET A 42 -6.20 6.83 -21.22
N GLN A 43 -6.91 7.84 -20.73
CA GLN A 43 -7.73 8.73 -21.55
C GLN A 43 -6.92 9.83 -22.25
N HIS A 44 -5.63 9.97 -21.95
CA HIS A 44 -4.79 11.07 -22.43
C HIS A 44 -3.46 10.52 -22.94
N ALA A 45 -3.40 10.31 -24.26
CA ALA A 45 -2.14 9.92 -24.90
C ALA A 45 -1.12 11.06 -24.81
N PRO A 46 0.19 10.77 -24.62
CA PRO A 46 1.23 11.78 -24.67
C PRO A 46 1.26 12.49 -26.02
N GLU A 47 1.53 13.79 -26.01
CA GLU A 47 1.67 14.57 -27.22
C GLU A 47 2.93 14.16 -28.01
N ARG A 48 2.83 14.24 -29.35
CA ARG A 48 3.97 14.06 -30.21
C ARG A 48 4.80 15.33 -30.20
N ILE A 49 6.03 15.24 -29.75
CA ILE A 49 6.99 16.36 -29.72
C ILE A 49 8.13 16.10 -30.67
N THR A 50 8.74 17.19 -31.15
CA THR A 50 9.90 17.15 -32.03
C THR A 50 11.13 17.58 -31.20
N GLY A 51 12.21 16.82 -31.31
CA GLY A 51 13.48 17.14 -30.68
C GLY A 51 14.16 18.36 -31.30
N GLU A 52 15.23 18.84 -30.71
CA GLU A 52 16.04 19.97 -31.21
C GLU A 52 16.70 19.67 -32.57
N ASP A 53 16.89 18.38 -32.88
CA ASP A 53 17.40 17.86 -34.16
C ASP A 53 16.34 17.80 -35.26
N GLY A 54 15.09 18.20 -34.96
CA GLY A 54 13.96 18.14 -35.89
C GLY A 54 13.33 16.75 -36.05
N LEU A 55 13.80 15.73 -35.30
CA LEU A 55 13.25 14.38 -35.35
C LEU A 55 12.15 14.19 -34.31
N PRO A 56 11.13 13.33 -34.61
CA PRO A 56 10.09 13.04 -33.65
C PRO A 56 10.65 12.27 -32.45
N LEU A 57 10.35 12.74 -31.23
CA LEU A 57 10.64 12.00 -30.01
C LEU A 57 9.55 10.97 -29.73
N PRO A 58 9.90 9.81 -29.14
CA PRO A 58 8.90 8.81 -28.75
C PRO A 58 7.86 9.40 -27.80
N PRO A 59 6.56 9.31 -28.09
CA PRO A 59 5.52 9.89 -27.26
C PRO A 59 5.27 9.01 -26.03
N TYR A 60 6.05 9.20 -24.96
CA TYR A 60 5.81 8.54 -23.69
C TYR A 60 5.95 9.52 -22.52
N LYS A 61 5.21 9.27 -21.45
CA LYS A 61 5.36 9.97 -20.18
C LYS A 61 5.15 8.98 -19.03
N VAL A 62 6.01 9.04 -18.01
CA VAL A 62 5.94 8.15 -16.86
C VAL A 62 5.34 8.91 -15.68
N TYR A 63 4.38 8.28 -15.00
CA TYR A 63 3.75 8.80 -13.79
C TYR A 63 3.91 7.83 -12.64
N ASN A 64 4.21 8.37 -11.46
CA ASN A 64 4.05 7.61 -10.23
C ASN A 64 2.60 7.75 -9.73
N ILE A 65 2.03 6.64 -9.28
CA ILE A 65 0.75 6.63 -8.58
C ILE A 65 1.01 6.12 -7.17
N GLY A 66 0.91 6.99 -6.18
CA GLY A 66 1.16 6.70 -4.78
C GLY A 66 0.43 7.68 -3.88
N ASN A 67 0.29 7.35 -2.60
CA ASN A 67 -0.39 8.22 -1.64
C ASN A 67 0.47 9.42 -1.20
N SER A 68 1.78 9.37 -1.43
CA SER A 68 2.78 10.37 -1.01
C SER A 68 2.75 10.66 0.50
N GLN A 69 2.30 9.69 1.31
CA GLN A 69 2.21 9.77 2.78
C GLN A 69 2.81 8.49 3.39
N PRO A 70 4.16 8.45 3.58
CA PRO A 70 4.80 7.27 4.13
C PRO A 70 4.36 7.01 5.58
N GLU A 71 3.70 5.88 5.80
CA GLU A 71 3.22 5.41 7.09
C GLU A 71 4.26 4.53 7.78
N ASN A 72 4.30 4.56 9.11
CA ASN A 72 5.18 3.71 9.89
C ASN A 72 4.72 2.23 9.82
N LEU A 73 5.67 1.31 9.73
CA LEU A 73 5.36 -0.12 9.62
C LEU A 73 4.68 -0.68 10.88
N LEU A 74 5.02 -0.19 12.08
CA LEU A 74 4.35 -0.60 13.32
C LEU A 74 2.91 -0.09 13.36
N ASP A 75 2.67 1.16 12.97
CA ASP A 75 1.32 1.71 12.89
C ASP A 75 0.45 0.93 11.90
N PHE A 76 1.04 0.55 10.74
CA PHE A 76 0.39 -0.34 9.77
C PHE A 76 -0.01 -1.68 10.41
N VAL A 77 0.91 -2.32 11.15
CA VAL A 77 0.64 -3.61 11.82
C VAL A 77 -0.46 -3.45 12.85
N ASP A 78 -0.42 -2.41 13.67
CA ASP A 78 -1.42 -2.18 14.72
C ASP A 78 -2.81 -1.89 14.14
N ILE A 79 -2.89 -1.08 13.08
CA ILE A 79 -4.15 -0.83 12.37
C ILE A 79 -4.69 -2.13 11.76
N LEU A 80 -3.83 -2.91 11.08
CA LEU A 80 -4.24 -4.20 10.51
C LEU A 80 -4.84 -5.12 11.57
N GLN A 81 -4.18 -5.28 12.71
CA GLN A 81 -4.63 -6.10 13.82
C GLN A 81 -6.01 -5.66 14.34
N GLN A 82 -6.19 -4.35 14.54
CA GLN A 82 -7.47 -3.78 14.97
C GLN A 82 -8.60 -4.06 13.98
N GLU A 83 -8.34 -3.90 12.69
CA GLU A 83 -9.35 -4.16 11.65
C GLU A 83 -9.67 -5.65 11.49
N LEU A 84 -8.69 -6.55 11.72
CA LEU A 84 -8.93 -8.00 11.74
C LEU A 84 -9.81 -8.44 12.92
N VAL A 85 -9.63 -7.84 14.09
CA VAL A 85 -10.51 -8.07 15.24
C VAL A 85 -11.91 -7.51 14.96
N ARG A 86 -12.00 -6.28 14.44
CA ARG A 86 -13.27 -5.64 14.10
C ARG A 86 -14.08 -6.46 13.10
N ALA A 87 -13.42 -7.08 12.12
CA ALA A 87 -14.04 -7.95 11.12
C ALA A 87 -14.33 -9.39 11.62
N GLY A 88 -14.07 -9.68 12.88
CA GLY A 88 -14.31 -11.01 13.45
C GLY A 88 -13.32 -12.10 12.99
N ILE A 89 -12.22 -11.72 12.33
CA ILE A 89 -11.21 -12.68 11.85
C ILE A 89 -10.35 -13.18 13.00
N LEU A 90 -10.01 -12.30 13.93
CA LEU A 90 -9.27 -12.60 15.15
C LEU A 90 -10.12 -12.30 16.39
N PRO A 91 -9.97 -13.06 17.48
CA PRO A 91 -10.72 -12.79 18.70
C PRO A 91 -10.26 -11.48 19.37
N ALA A 92 -11.16 -10.83 20.11
CA ALA A 92 -10.88 -9.56 20.79
C ALA A 92 -9.72 -9.62 21.80
N ASN A 93 -9.44 -10.79 22.35
CA ASN A 93 -8.34 -11.05 23.29
C ASN A 93 -7.11 -11.65 22.63
N TYR A 94 -6.93 -11.48 21.33
CA TYR A 94 -5.77 -12.00 20.60
C TYR A 94 -4.47 -11.40 21.13
N ALA A 95 -3.51 -12.25 21.47
CA ALA A 95 -2.24 -11.84 22.07
C ALA A 95 -1.26 -11.32 21.01
N PHE A 96 -1.51 -10.14 20.44
CA PHE A 96 -0.74 -9.60 19.32
C PHE A 96 0.77 -9.53 19.58
N GLU A 97 1.18 -9.12 20.76
CA GLU A 97 2.61 -9.00 21.09
C GLU A 97 3.34 -10.36 21.08
N ALA A 98 2.65 -11.45 21.42
CA ALA A 98 3.21 -12.79 21.34
C ALA A 98 3.44 -13.25 19.89
N HIS A 99 2.77 -12.63 18.93
CA HIS A 99 2.84 -12.94 17.50
C HIS A 99 3.65 -11.95 16.69
N LYS A 100 4.31 -10.98 17.32
CA LYS A 100 5.27 -10.06 16.70
C LYS A 100 6.71 -10.55 16.93
N GLU A 101 7.50 -10.57 15.88
CA GLU A 101 8.95 -10.81 15.94
C GLU A 101 9.67 -9.66 15.27
N LEU A 102 10.29 -8.80 16.07
CA LEU A 102 11.11 -7.70 15.55
C LEU A 102 12.47 -8.24 15.14
N VAL A 103 12.84 -8.05 13.87
CA VAL A 103 14.08 -8.59 13.30
C VAL A 103 14.91 -7.48 12.64
N PRO A 104 16.23 -7.68 12.48
CA PRO A 104 17.09 -6.76 11.77
C PRO A 104 16.59 -6.47 10.35
N MET A 105 17.05 -5.37 9.78
CA MET A 105 16.73 -5.01 8.40
C MET A 105 17.17 -6.09 7.43
N GLN A 106 16.33 -6.41 6.47
CA GLN A 106 16.66 -7.37 5.41
C GLN A 106 17.67 -6.72 4.44
N GLN A 107 18.63 -7.51 3.97
CA GLN A 107 19.60 -7.03 3.00
C GLN A 107 18.91 -6.58 1.70
N GLY A 108 19.23 -5.39 1.22
CA GLY A 108 18.65 -4.81 0.01
C GLY A 108 17.32 -4.10 0.22
N ASP A 109 16.77 -4.09 1.45
CA ASP A 109 15.59 -3.28 1.77
C ASP A 109 15.99 -1.82 2.05
N VAL A 110 15.01 -0.90 1.99
CA VAL A 110 15.21 0.52 2.22
C VAL A 110 14.36 1.01 3.41
N PRO A 111 14.83 2.01 4.18
CA PRO A 111 14.09 2.47 5.37
C PRO A 111 12.80 3.20 5.02
N VAL A 112 12.74 3.88 3.87
CA VAL A 112 11.58 4.67 3.44
C VAL A 112 11.34 4.46 1.96
N THR A 113 10.08 4.28 1.59
CA THR A 113 9.62 4.40 0.20
C THR A 113 8.51 5.42 0.12
N TYR A 114 8.55 6.26 -0.91
CA TYR A 114 7.44 7.14 -1.21
C TYR A 114 7.49 7.55 -2.69
N ALA A 115 6.34 7.91 -3.26
CA ALA A 115 6.22 8.32 -4.65
C ALA A 115 6.06 9.85 -4.75
N ASP A 116 6.82 10.47 -5.66
CA ASP A 116 6.50 11.83 -6.11
C ASP A 116 5.37 11.75 -7.15
N THR A 117 4.20 12.21 -6.75
CA THR A 117 2.98 12.21 -7.58
C THR A 117 2.66 13.59 -8.18
N THR A 118 3.55 14.57 -8.01
CA THR A 118 3.36 15.93 -8.52
C THR A 118 3.02 15.98 -10.02
N PRO A 119 3.67 15.21 -10.91
CA PRO A 119 3.29 15.20 -12.32
C PRO A 119 1.88 14.67 -12.58
N LEU A 120 1.45 13.64 -11.83
CA LEU A 120 0.10 13.09 -11.93
C LEU A 120 -0.95 14.11 -11.47
N GLU A 121 -0.71 14.76 -10.35
CA GLU A 121 -1.59 15.78 -9.79
C GLU A 121 -1.71 16.99 -10.73
N HIS A 122 -0.59 17.45 -11.28
CA HIS A 122 -0.55 18.58 -12.22
C HIS A 122 -1.32 18.28 -13.51
N ASP A 123 -1.08 17.12 -14.14
CA ASP A 123 -1.59 16.82 -15.48
C ASP A 123 -3.03 16.30 -15.45
N PHE A 124 -3.45 15.62 -14.38
CA PHE A 124 -4.76 14.96 -14.30
C PHE A 124 -5.66 15.45 -13.15
N GLY A 125 -5.18 16.39 -12.33
CA GLY A 125 -5.93 16.91 -11.18
C GLY A 125 -6.27 15.80 -10.18
N PHE A 126 -5.43 14.77 -10.08
CA PHE A 126 -5.69 13.59 -9.28
C PHE A 126 -4.51 13.23 -8.37
N LYS A 127 -4.83 12.94 -7.12
CA LYS A 127 -3.91 12.42 -6.12
C LYS A 127 -4.60 11.34 -5.30
N PRO A 128 -4.00 10.17 -5.14
CA PRO A 128 -4.44 9.17 -4.18
C PRO A 128 -4.62 9.76 -2.78
N SER A 129 -5.70 9.40 -2.08
CA SER A 129 -6.02 10.00 -0.79
C SER A 129 -6.69 9.05 0.20
N THR A 130 -6.82 7.78 -0.14
CA THR A 130 -7.41 6.78 0.76
C THR A 130 -6.49 6.52 1.94
N PHE A 131 -6.97 6.82 3.15
CA PHE A 131 -6.24 6.57 4.39
C PHE A 131 -6.00 5.09 4.59
N LEU A 132 -4.82 4.76 5.15
CA LEU A 132 -4.39 3.40 5.42
C LEU A 132 -5.45 2.57 6.16
N ARG A 133 -6.04 3.12 7.23
CA ARG A 133 -7.10 2.44 8.00
C ARG A 133 -8.31 2.07 7.13
N ASN A 134 -8.73 2.95 6.23
CA ASN A 134 -9.89 2.68 5.37
C ASN A 134 -9.61 1.52 4.42
N GLY A 135 -8.43 1.49 3.80
CA GLY A 135 -8.03 0.40 2.93
C GLY A 135 -7.91 -0.94 3.67
N LEU A 136 -7.31 -0.93 4.87
CA LEU A 136 -7.17 -2.14 5.69
C LEU A 136 -8.52 -2.63 6.22
N ARG A 137 -9.47 -1.74 6.53
CA ARG A 137 -10.84 -2.09 6.91
C ARG A 137 -11.55 -2.85 5.79
N VAL A 138 -11.55 -2.30 4.58
CA VAL A 138 -12.18 -2.94 3.41
C VAL A 138 -11.53 -4.29 3.11
N PHE A 139 -10.21 -4.37 3.23
CA PHE A 139 -9.48 -5.62 3.10
C PHE A 139 -9.93 -6.66 4.14
N ALA A 140 -10.03 -6.28 5.42
CA ALA A 140 -10.43 -7.20 6.49
C ALA A 140 -11.87 -7.70 6.27
N GLU A 141 -12.80 -6.83 5.90
CA GLU A 141 -14.19 -7.20 5.58
C GLU A 141 -14.26 -8.17 4.38
N TRP A 142 -13.49 -7.88 3.32
CA TRP A 142 -13.38 -8.80 2.18
C TRP A 142 -12.80 -10.16 2.59
N TYR A 143 -11.72 -10.17 3.41
CA TYR A 143 -11.08 -11.39 3.86
C TYR A 143 -12.02 -12.25 4.71
N ALA A 144 -12.79 -11.64 5.62
CA ALA A 144 -13.79 -12.36 6.43
C ALA A 144 -14.84 -13.03 5.53
N LYS A 145 -15.40 -12.29 4.59
CA LYS A 145 -16.40 -12.81 3.65
C LYS A 145 -15.84 -13.92 2.75
N PHE A 146 -14.64 -13.72 2.20
CA PHE A 146 -14.01 -14.69 1.29
C PHE A 146 -13.68 -16.01 1.98
N HIS A 147 -13.32 -15.98 3.27
CA HIS A 147 -13.00 -17.18 4.06
C HIS A 147 -14.15 -17.70 4.89
N GLY A 148 -15.39 -17.20 4.69
CA GLY A 148 -16.60 -17.70 5.36
C GLY A 148 -16.56 -17.51 6.89
N LYS A 149 -16.00 -16.40 7.35
CA LYS A 149 -15.92 -16.03 8.78
C LYS A 149 -16.98 -14.96 9.14
N GLU A 150 -18.13 -15.02 8.48
CA GLU A 150 -19.32 -14.22 8.83
C GLU A 150 -20.03 -14.79 10.05
#